data_4a9ec03ce831f31b7e0ea024164fa25b
#
_entry.id   4a9ec03ce831f31b7e0ea024164fa25b
#
_cell.length_a   1.000
_cell.length_b   1.000
_cell.length_c   1.000
_cell.angle_alpha   90.00
_cell.angle_beta   90.00
_cell.angle_gamma   90.00
#
_symmetry.space_group_name_H-M   'P 1'
#
loop_
_entity.id
_entity.type
_entity.pdbx_description
1 polymer ?
#
loop_
_entity_poly.entity_id
_entity_poly.type
_entity_poly.pdbx_seq_one_letter_code
_entity_poly.pdbx_strand_id
1 'polypeptide(L)'
;MIKANPYYFDLSANYLFQEIARKIKAYKEQNPAAEVISLGIGDVTQPIPAACIKAMHKAADEMGAVETMRGYGPEQGYEFLRQAIVDNDYKARGVDIAADEVFVSDGAKCDVGNIQEIFDTTAKVAIPDPVYPVYRDTNIMAGRSLTFLPCTRESGFSPALPKTACDLIYLCSPNNPTGSVMTKEESTLWLRYA
;
A
#
# COMPACT_ATOMS: atom_id res chain seq x y z
N MET A 1 -29.12 11.86 17.79
CA MET A 1 -28.49 12.49 16.62
C MET A 1 -27.16 11.79 16.37
N ILE A 2 -26.90 11.29 15.16
CA ILE A 2 -25.64 10.63 14.81
C ILE A 2 -24.56 11.71 14.67
N LYS A 3 -23.41 11.51 15.31
CA LYS A 3 -22.24 12.38 15.17
C LYS A 3 -21.23 11.74 14.22
N ALA A 4 -20.65 12.52 13.32
CA ALA A 4 -19.53 12.08 12.49
C ALA A 4 -18.29 11.88 13.35
N ASN A 5 -17.38 11.01 12.90
CA ASN A 5 -16.06 10.86 13.51
C ASN A 5 -15.29 12.20 13.35
N PRO A 6 -14.90 12.87 14.45
CA PRO A 6 -14.31 14.20 14.39
C PRO A 6 -12.95 14.22 13.64
N TYR A 7 -12.21 13.14 13.66
CA TYR A 7 -10.89 13.04 13.03
C TYR A 7 -10.92 13.15 11.51
N TYR A 8 -12.09 12.97 10.88
CA TYR A 8 -12.23 13.22 9.44
C TYR A 8 -12.06 14.70 9.07
N PHE A 9 -12.23 15.61 10.01
CA PHE A 9 -11.99 17.04 9.78
C PHE A 9 -10.51 17.40 9.80
N ASP A 10 -9.64 16.51 10.30
CA ASP A 10 -8.18 16.68 10.34
C ASP A 10 -7.51 16.20 9.01
N LEU A 11 -8.28 15.53 8.15
CA LEU A 11 -7.83 15.18 6.81
C LEU A 11 -7.68 16.42 5.94
N SER A 12 -6.69 16.42 5.02
CA SER A 12 -6.58 17.49 4.04
C SER A 12 -7.85 17.55 3.17
N ALA A 13 -8.42 18.76 3.03
CA ALA A 13 -9.68 18.99 2.32
C ALA A 13 -9.69 18.55 0.85
N ASN A 14 -8.52 18.41 0.24
CA ASN A 14 -8.37 18.04 -1.17
C ASN A 14 -7.50 16.80 -1.31
N TYR A 15 -8.11 15.72 -1.78
CA TYR A 15 -7.33 14.56 -2.21
C TYR A 15 -6.53 14.94 -3.47
N LEU A 16 -5.20 14.88 -3.36
CA LEU A 16 -4.25 15.38 -4.37
C LEU A 16 -4.59 14.96 -5.80
N PHE A 17 -4.95 13.71 -5.99
CA PHE A 17 -5.25 13.17 -7.32
C PHE A 17 -6.50 13.77 -7.96
N GLN A 18 -7.53 14.08 -7.16
CA GLN A 18 -8.73 14.76 -7.67
C GLN A 18 -8.43 16.20 -8.09
N GLU A 19 -7.61 16.90 -7.33
CA GLU A 19 -7.20 18.26 -7.68
C GLU A 19 -6.38 18.29 -8.97
N ILE A 20 -5.42 17.37 -9.14
CA ILE A 20 -4.63 17.22 -10.36
C ILE A 20 -5.54 16.93 -11.55
N ALA A 21 -6.46 15.98 -11.45
CA ALA A 21 -7.40 15.64 -12.51
C ALA A 21 -8.25 16.85 -12.93
N ARG A 22 -8.74 17.62 -11.95
CA ARG A 22 -9.50 18.87 -12.21
C ARG A 22 -8.65 19.92 -12.94
N LYS A 23 -7.39 20.11 -12.51
CA LYS A 23 -6.45 21.05 -13.15
C LYS A 23 -6.13 20.63 -14.59
N ILE A 24 -5.88 19.36 -14.83
CA ILE A 24 -5.63 18.82 -16.19
C ILE A 24 -6.85 19.05 -17.08
N LYS A 25 -8.05 18.74 -16.58
CA LYS A 25 -9.29 18.97 -17.33
C LYS A 25 -9.45 20.43 -17.72
N ALA A 26 -9.34 21.35 -16.76
CA ALA A 26 -9.44 22.78 -16.99
C ALA A 26 -8.38 23.31 -17.98
N TYR A 27 -7.15 22.79 -17.89
CA TYR A 27 -6.08 23.15 -18.83
C TYR A 27 -6.39 22.72 -20.27
N LYS A 28 -6.87 21.48 -20.46
CA LYS A 28 -7.26 20.96 -21.78
C LYS A 28 -8.43 21.73 -22.40
N GLU A 29 -9.39 22.15 -21.57
CA GLU A 29 -10.53 22.97 -22.02
C GLU A 29 -10.07 24.34 -22.53
N GLN A 30 -9.07 24.94 -21.87
CA GLN A 30 -8.50 26.22 -22.26
C GLN A 30 -7.49 26.11 -23.41
N ASN A 31 -6.90 24.93 -23.60
CA ASN A 31 -5.87 24.69 -24.62
C ASN A 31 -6.16 23.37 -25.38
N PRO A 32 -7.18 23.37 -26.26
CA PRO A 32 -7.64 22.13 -26.93
C PRO A 32 -6.60 21.45 -27.81
N ALA A 33 -5.62 22.21 -28.30
CA ALA A 33 -4.53 21.71 -29.15
C ALA A 33 -3.30 21.23 -28.34
N ALA A 34 -3.30 21.40 -27.01
CA ALA A 34 -2.15 21.04 -26.20
C ALA A 34 -2.11 19.54 -25.93
N GLU A 35 -0.96 18.92 -26.19
CA GLU A 35 -0.66 17.56 -25.74
C GLU A 35 -0.19 17.61 -24.29
N VAL A 36 -0.84 16.85 -23.41
CA VAL A 36 -0.49 16.76 -21.99
C VAL A 36 0.21 15.44 -21.72
N ILE A 37 1.48 15.50 -21.38
CA ILE A 37 2.26 14.34 -20.92
C ILE A 37 2.07 14.21 -19.42
N SER A 38 1.48 13.08 -18.98
CA SER A 38 1.23 12.80 -17.57
C SER A 38 2.43 12.08 -16.95
N LEU A 39 3.05 12.70 -15.94
CA LEU A 39 4.13 12.13 -15.14
C LEU A 39 3.69 11.96 -13.66
N GLY A 40 2.39 12.09 -13.39
CA GLY A 40 1.86 12.18 -12.04
C GLY A 40 1.63 10.81 -11.38
N ILE A 41 0.73 10.02 -11.93
CA ILE A 41 0.35 8.72 -11.34
C ILE A 41 1.01 7.62 -12.14
N GLY A 42 1.72 6.70 -11.43
CA GLY A 42 2.13 5.44 -12.02
C GLY A 42 0.89 4.59 -12.32
N ASP A 43 0.70 4.22 -13.57
CA ASP A 43 -0.40 3.37 -14.00
C ASP A 43 0.11 2.17 -14.77
N VAL A 44 -0.73 1.15 -14.87
CA VAL A 44 -0.42 -0.03 -15.68
C VAL A 44 -0.50 0.35 -17.16
N THR A 45 0.63 0.30 -17.85
CA THR A 45 0.74 0.70 -19.27
C THR A 45 0.81 -0.50 -20.23
N GLN A 46 0.91 -1.70 -19.70
CA GLN A 46 1.02 -2.93 -20.47
C GLN A 46 -0.16 -3.86 -20.18
N PRO A 47 -0.63 -4.63 -21.16
CA PRO A 47 -1.68 -5.62 -20.94
C PRO A 47 -1.22 -6.73 -19.99
N ILE A 48 -2.19 -7.38 -19.37
CA ILE A 48 -1.93 -8.54 -18.49
C ILE A 48 -1.27 -9.65 -19.32
N PRO A 49 -0.25 -10.35 -18.77
CA PRO A 49 0.37 -11.48 -19.46
C PRO A 49 -0.61 -12.55 -19.91
N ALA A 50 -0.39 -13.14 -21.08
CA ALA A 50 -1.27 -14.15 -21.66
C ALA A 50 -1.50 -15.35 -20.72
N ALA A 51 -0.50 -15.72 -19.92
CA ALA A 51 -0.63 -16.78 -18.92
C ALA A 51 -1.69 -16.43 -17.85
N CYS A 52 -1.75 -15.17 -17.41
CA CYS A 52 -2.75 -14.70 -16.44
C CYS A 52 -4.15 -14.71 -17.07
N ILE A 53 -4.29 -14.25 -18.32
CA ILE A 53 -5.56 -14.28 -19.05
C ILE A 53 -6.08 -15.72 -19.16
N LYS A 54 -5.20 -16.67 -19.54
CA LYS A 54 -5.56 -18.10 -19.62
C LYS A 54 -6.01 -18.65 -18.26
N ALA A 55 -5.35 -18.28 -17.18
CA ALA A 55 -5.73 -18.71 -15.83
C ALA A 55 -7.10 -18.13 -15.41
N MET A 56 -7.38 -16.87 -15.76
CA MET A 56 -8.68 -16.23 -15.51
C MET A 56 -9.82 -16.93 -16.27
N HIS A 57 -9.61 -17.26 -17.54
CA HIS A 57 -10.59 -18.04 -18.33
C HIS A 57 -10.87 -19.40 -17.67
N LYS A 58 -9.82 -20.13 -17.29
CA LYS A 58 -9.95 -21.41 -16.59
C LYS A 58 -10.73 -21.27 -15.29
N ALA A 59 -10.43 -20.26 -14.50
CA ALA A 59 -11.15 -20.01 -13.24
C ALA A 59 -12.63 -19.69 -13.46
N ALA A 60 -12.95 -18.96 -14.55
CA ALA A 60 -14.36 -18.71 -14.92
C ALA A 60 -15.07 -19.99 -15.33
N ASP A 61 -14.44 -20.87 -16.11
CA ASP A 61 -15.00 -22.17 -16.49
C ASP A 61 -15.24 -23.06 -15.26
N GLU A 62 -14.29 -23.09 -14.31
CA GLU A 62 -14.41 -23.81 -13.04
C GLU A 62 -15.64 -23.34 -12.23
N MET A 63 -15.93 -22.04 -12.24
CA MET A 63 -17.11 -21.48 -11.55
C MET A 63 -18.45 -21.83 -12.26
N GLY A 64 -18.41 -22.24 -13.51
CA GLY A 64 -19.58 -22.66 -14.30
C GLY A 64 -20.05 -24.09 -14.06
N ALA A 65 -19.30 -24.91 -13.33
CA ALA A 65 -19.60 -26.31 -13.08
C ALA A 65 -19.78 -26.58 -11.58
N VAL A 66 -20.79 -27.35 -11.20
CA VAL A 66 -21.12 -27.64 -9.80
C VAL A 66 -19.97 -28.36 -9.08
N GLU A 67 -19.24 -29.20 -9.79
CA GLU A 67 -18.14 -30.01 -9.26
C GLU A 67 -16.88 -29.20 -8.93
N THR A 68 -16.74 -28.04 -9.56
CA THR A 68 -15.51 -27.22 -9.46
C THR A 68 -15.76 -25.82 -8.93
N MET A 69 -17.03 -25.39 -8.86
CA MET A 69 -17.38 -24.09 -8.30
C MET A 69 -16.89 -23.96 -6.84
N ARG A 70 -16.48 -22.76 -6.48
CA ARG A 70 -16.01 -22.44 -5.13
C ARG A 70 -16.92 -21.40 -4.51
N GLY A 71 -17.39 -21.68 -3.31
CA GLY A 71 -18.09 -20.72 -2.46
C GLY A 71 -17.11 -19.83 -1.69
N TYR A 72 -17.42 -19.55 -0.43
CA TYR A 72 -16.49 -18.84 0.46
C TYR A 72 -15.18 -19.62 0.59
N GLY A 73 -14.07 -18.94 0.33
CA GLY A 73 -12.74 -19.49 0.57
C GLY A 73 -12.37 -19.49 2.06
N PRO A 74 -11.23 -20.12 2.41
CA PRO A 74 -10.63 -19.97 3.74
C PRO A 74 -10.31 -18.50 4.02
N GLU A 75 -10.44 -18.06 5.27
CA GLU A 75 -10.20 -16.66 5.68
C GLU A 75 -8.79 -16.15 5.35
N GLN A 76 -7.78 -17.02 5.45
CA GLN A 76 -6.41 -16.69 5.08
C GLN A 76 -6.14 -16.74 3.56
N GLY A 77 -7.07 -17.21 2.76
CA GLY A 77 -6.89 -17.51 1.34
C GLY A 77 -6.62 -18.99 1.10
N TYR A 78 -6.79 -19.43 -0.15
CA TYR A 78 -6.61 -20.83 -0.54
C TYR A 78 -5.17 -21.31 -0.31
N GLU A 79 -5.02 -22.51 0.24
CA GLU A 79 -3.72 -23.11 0.56
C GLU A 79 -2.79 -23.19 -0.65
N PHE A 80 -3.31 -23.56 -1.83
CA PHE A 80 -2.50 -23.63 -3.04
C PHE A 80 -1.87 -22.29 -3.41
N LEU A 81 -2.56 -21.16 -3.16
CA LEU A 81 -2.03 -19.83 -3.43
C LEU A 81 -1.01 -19.44 -2.37
N ARG A 82 -1.32 -19.66 -1.10
CA ARG A 82 -0.40 -19.38 0.01
C ARG A 82 0.90 -20.18 -0.13
N GLN A 83 0.79 -21.47 -0.48
CA GLN A 83 1.96 -22.31 -0.72
C GLN A 83 2.78 -21.83 -1.94
N ALA A 84 2.10 -21.42 -3.03
CA ALA A 84 2.77 -20.85 -4.19
C ALA A 84 3.55 -19.57 -3.86
N ILE A 85 2.98 -18.70 -3.00
CA ILE A 85 3.66 -17.49 -2.50
C ILE A 85 4.90 -17.89 -1.69
N VAL A 86 4.76 -18.81 -0.74
CA VAL A 86 5.88 -19.30 0.08
C VAL A 86 7.01 -19.84 -0.81
N ASP A 87 6.69 -20.69 -1.77
CA ASP A 87 7.71 -21.36 -2.58
C ASP A 87 8.40 -20.41 -3.57
N ASN A 88 7.65 -19.50 -4.21
CA ASN A 88 8.18 -18.65 -5.28
C ASN A 88 8.68 -17.29 -4.79
N ASP A 89 8.10 -16.72 -3.73
CA ASP A 89 8.46 -15.39 -3.25
C ASP A 89 9.42 -15.43 -2.06
N TYR A 90 9.34 -16.45 -1.21
CA TYR A 90 10.14 -16.54 0.01
C TYR A 90 11.26 -17.57 -0.11
N LYS A 91 10.95 -18.85 -0.28
CA LYS A 91 11.97 -19.92 -0.37
C LYS A 91 12.94 -19.72 -1.51
N ALA A 92 12.46 -19.23 -2.67
CA ALA A 92 13.31 -18.91 -3.80
C ALA A 92 14.37 -17.82 -3.49
N ARG A 93 14.15 -17.06 -2.41
CA ARG A 93 15.07 -16.02 -1.89
C ARG A 93 15.79 -16.43 -0.61
N GLY A 94 15.66 -17.70 -0.19
CA GLY A 94 16.29 -18.23 1.01
C GLY A 94 15.61 -17.79 2.31
N VAL A 95 14.35 -17.36 2.25
CA VAL A 95 13.54 -17.01 3.43
C VAL A 95 12.62 -18.18 3.74
N ASP A 96 12.70 -18.68 4.97
CA ASP A 96 11.86 -19.80 5.45
C ASP A 96 10.67 -19.25 6.23
N ILE A 97 9.47 -19.40 5.65
CA ILE A 97 8.17 -19.13 6.28
C ILE A 97 7.20 -20.27 5.99
N ALA A 98 6.22 -20.47 6.84
CA ALA A 98 5.17 -21.44 6.65
C ALA A 98 3.96 -20.83 5.92
N ALA A 99 3.13 -21.66 5.27
CA ALA A 99 1.96 -21.19 4.55
C ALA A 99 0.87 -20.59 5.48
N ASP A 100 0.87 -20.92 6.75
CA ASP A 100 -0.04 -20.35 7.76
C ASP A 100 0.38 -18.95 8.23
N GLU A 101 1.59 -18.50 7.87
CA GLU A 101 2.05 -17.12 8.08
C GLU A 101 1.66 -16.18 6.92
N VAL A 102 1.02 -16.72 5.86
CA VAL A 102 0.60 -15.96 4.68
C VAL A 102 -0.91 -15.71 4.73
N PHE A 103 -1.30 -14.45 4.63
CA PHE A 103 -2.68 -14.00 4.53
C PHE A 103 -2.89 -13.32 3.17
N VAL A 104 -3.87 -13.78 2.41
CA VAL A 104 -4.22 -13.23 1.09
C VAL A 104 -5.34 -12.22 1.24
N SER A 105 -5.15 -11.04 0.70
CA SER A 105 -6.15 -9.96 0.70
C SER A 105 -6.42 -9.45 -0.71
N ASP A 106 -7.26 -8.45 -0.85
CA ASP A 106 -7.57 -7.76 -2.10
C ASP A 106 -6.55 -6.66 -2.46
N GLY A 107 -5.48 -6.53 -1.70
CA GLY A 107 -4.36 -5.65 -2.00
C GLY A 107 -3.78 -4.90 -0.81
N ALA A 108 -2.55 -4.45 -0.96
CA ALA A 108 -1.76 -3.79 0.09
C ALA A 108 -2.46 -2.57 0.73
N LYS A 109 -3.32 -1.86 -0.01
CA LYS A 109 -4.05 -0.71 0.54
C LYS A 109 -5.02 -1.14 1.64
N CYS A 110 -5.74 -2.23 1.43
CA CYS A 110 -6.66 -2.79 2.43
C CYS A 110 -5.87 -3.33 3.61
N ASP A 111 -4.77 -4.04 3.37
CA ASP A 111 -3.91 -4.55 4.45
C ASP A 111 -3.36 -3.42 5.33
N VAL A 112 -2.85 -2.35 4.71
CA VAL A 112 -2.36 -1.17 5.45
C VAL A 112 -3.47 -0.52 6.28
N GLY A 113 -4.70 -0.47 5.75
CA GLY A 113 -5.86 0.06 6.47
C GLY A 113 -6.30 -0.83 7.62
N ASN A 114 -6.26 -2.14 7.43
CA ASN A 114 -6.80 -3.10 8.39
C ASN A 114 -5.79 -3.49 9.47
N ILE A 115 -4.50 -3.66 9.15
CA ILE A 115 -3.49 -4.10 10.11
C ILE A 115 -3.40 -3.19 11.33
N GLN A 116 -3.65 -1.90 11.15
CA GLN A 116 -3.60 -0.95 12.25
C GLN A 116 -4.72 -1.15 13.29
N GLU A 117 -5.82 -1.83 12.93
CA GLU A 117 -6.94 -2.09 13.84
C GLU A 117 -6.58 -3.07 14.96
N ILE A 118 -5.49 -3.84 14.82
CA ILE A 118 -4.98 -4.71 15.89
C ILE A 118 -4.22 -3.93 16.97
N PHE A 119 -3.91 -2.65 16.75
CA PHE A 119 -3.18 -1.80 17.69
C PHE A 119 -4.12 -0.80 18.36
N ASP A 120 -3.84 -0.48 19.61
CA ASP A 120 -4.57 0.54 20.35
C ASP A 120 -4.50 1.92 19.66
N THR A 121 -5.54 2.72 19.80
CA THR A 121 -5.59 4.07 19.23
C THR A 121 -4.61 5.04 19.86
N THR A 122 -4.05 4.72 21.03
CA THR A 122 -2.97 5.49 21.68
C THR A 122 -1.58 5.19 21.12
N ALA A 123 -1.45 4.17 20.24
CA ALA A 123 -0.19 3.81 19.62
C ALA A 123 0.42 5.00 18.86
N LYS A 124 1.71 5.24 19.11
CA LYS A 124 2.50 6.30 18.46
C LYS A 124 3.02 5.77 17.13
N VAL A 125 2.64 6.44 16.06
CA VAL A 125 2.95 6.01 14.70
C VAL A 125 3.97 6.94 14.07
N ALA A 126 5.04 6.37 13.50
CA ALA A 126 5.99 7.12 12.68
C ALA A 126 5.82 6.79 11.20
N ILE A 127 5.81 7.82 10.36
CA ILE A 127 5.71 7.71 8.91
C ILE A 127 6.71 8.59 8.20
N PRO A 128 7.36 8.14 7.10
CA PRO A 128 8.16 9.00 6.24
C PRO A 128 7.32 10.13 5.64
N ASP A 129 7.94 11.26 5.33
CA ASP A 129 7.28 12.39 4.65
C ASP A 129 8.22 12.98 3.58
N PRO A 130 7.87 12.88 2.27
CA PRO A 130 6.62 12.37 1.71
C PRO A 130 6.53 10.85 1.67
N VAL A 131 5.31 10.35 1.77
CA VAL A 131 4.97 8.92 1.65
C VAL A 131 3.56 8.74 1.05
N TYR A 132 3.20 7.52 0.73
CA TYR A 132 1.86 7.19 0.25
C TYR A 132 0.78 7.65 1.25
N PRO A 133 -0.18 8.48 0.82
CA PRO A 133 -1.11 9.17 1.73
C PRO A 133 -1.90 8.25 2.65
N VAL A 134 -2.14 7.00 2.25
CA VAL A 134 -2.94 6.04 3.03
C VAL A 134 -2.34 5.80 4.41
N TYR A 135 -1.01 5.72 4.54
CA TYR A 135 -0.37 5.54 5.85
C TYR A 135 -0.69 6.67 6.83
N ARG A 136 -0.76 7.89 6.34
CA ARG A 136 -1.15 9.07 7.12
C ARG A 136 -2.65 9.08 7.40
N ASP A 137 -3.44 9.00 6.35
CA ASP A 137 -4.87 9.29 6.40
C ASP A 137 -5.62 8.24 7.23
N THR A 138 -5.27 6.95 7.12
CA THR A 138 -5.90 5.89 7.92
C THR A 138 -5.61 6.06 9.42
N ASN A 139 -4.40 6.48 9.79
CA ASN A 139 -4.05 6.73 11.18
C ASN A 139 -4.71 8.00 11.73
N ILE A 140 -4.83 9.07 10.92
CA ILE A 140 -5.62 10.26 11.30
C ILE A 140 -7.07 9.88 11.55
N MET A 141 -7.70 9.13 10.65
CA MET A 141 -9.10 8.68 10.80
C MET A 141 -9.32 7.86 12.08
N ALA A 142 -8.30 7.11 12.51
CA ALA A 142 -8.32 6.36 13.76
C ALA A 142 -7.99 7.21 15.01
N GLY A 143 -7.63 8.49 14.83
CA GLY A 143 -7.27 9.40 15.94
C GLY A 143 -5.88 9.17 16.54
N ARG A 144 -4.99 8.48 15.83
CA ARG A 144 -3.63 8.21 16.33
C ARG A 144 -2.70 9.41 16.15
N SER A 145 -1.75 9.53 17.07
CA SER A 145 -0.69 10.54 16.99
C SER A 145 0.37 10.12 15.98
N LEU A 146 0.72 11.03 15.07
CA LEU A 146 1.70 10.80 14.03
C LEU A 146 3.02 11.55 14.29
N THR A 147 4.13 10.87 14.07
CA THR A 147 5.47 11.45 13.97
C THR A 147 5.91 11.38 12.51
N PHE A 148 6.15 12.53 11.90
CA PHE A 148 6.65 12.62 10.54
C PHE A 148 8.18 12.51 10.53
N LEU A 149 8.71 11.66 9.66
CA LEU A 149 10.15 11.47 9.43
C LEU A 149 10.52 12.15 8.11
N PRO A 150 11.12 13.35 8.13
CA PRO A 150 11.40 14.08 6.90
C PRO A 150 12.33 13.30 5.97
N CYS A 151 11.92 13.17 4.71
CA CYS A 151 12.70 12.57 3.63
C CYS A 151 13.02 13.67 2.61
N THR A 152 14.17 14.32 2.77
CA THR A 152 14.57 15.46 1.95
C THR A 152 15.52 15.06 0.83
N ARG A 153 15.76 15.98 -0.09
CA ARG A 153 16.75 15.77 -1.15
C ARG A 153 18.16 15.54 -0.58
N GLU A 154 18.49 16.22 0.50
CA GLU A 154 19.79 16.13 1.18
C GLU A 154 20.01 14.76 1.82
N SER A 155 18.91 14.10 2.27
CA SER A 155 18.95 12.73 2.80
C SER A 155 18.79 11.66 1.72
N GLY A 156 18.76 12.03 0.43
CA GLY A 156 18.44 11.11 -0.65
C GLY A 156 17.01 10.53 -0.55
N PHE A 157 16.11 11.25 0.12
CA PHE A 157 14.76 10.83 0.45
C PHE A 157 14.69 9.58 1.35
N SER A 158 15.77 9.27 2.09
CA SER A 158 15.78 8.22 3.10
C SER A 158 15.38 8.80 4.46
N PRO A 159 14.44 8.16 5.20
CA PRO A 159 14.04 8.63 6.51
C PRO A 159 15.11 8.33 7.57
N ALA A 160 15.34 9.29 8.46
CA ALA A 160 16.14 9.06 9.66
C ALA A 160 15.33 8.32 10.73
N LEU A 161 16.00 7.59 11.61
CA LEU A 161 15.38 6.95 12.77
C LEU A 161 14.64 7.98 13.64
N PRO A 162 13.46 7.62 14.19
CA PRO A 162 12.72 8.50 15.09
C PRO A 162 13.56 8.86 16.32
N LYS A 163 13.45 10.11 16.77
CA LYS A 163 14.11 10.57 18.01
C LYS A 163 13.37 10.16 19.28
N THR A 164 12.12 9.75 19.14
CA THR A 164 11.24 9.29 20.23
C THR A 164 10.76 7.89 19.92
N ALA A 165 10.54 7.08 20.94
CA ALA A 165 9.99 5.75 20.79
C ALA A 165 8.62 5.80 20.07
N CYS A 166 8.45 4.89 19.12
CA CYS A 166 7.23 4.69 18.36
C CYS A 166 6.80 3.23 18.48
N ASP A 167 5.49 3.00 18.47
CA ASP A 167 4.92 1.66 18.58
C ASP A 167 4.72 1.01 17.21
N LEU A 168 4.52 1.84 16.17
CA LEU A 168 4.34 1.40 14.79
C LEU A 168 5.11 2.33 13.84
N ILE A 169 5.83 1.73 12.91
CA ILE A 169 6.60 2.46 11.88
C ILE A 169 6.23 1.91 10.51
N TYR A 170 5.78 2.79 9.61
CA TYR A 170 5.59 2.44 8.21
C TYR A 170 6.86 2.73 7.42
N LEU A 171 7.34 1.74 6.67
CA LEU A 171 8.45 1.89 5.72
C LEU A 171 7.98 1.43 4.35
N CYS A 172 8.33 2.19 3.32
CA CYS A 172 7.98 1.90 1.94
C CYS A 172 9.25 1.91 1.08
N SER A 173 9.58 0.76 0.48
CA SER A 173 10.78 0.65 -0.38
C SER A 173 10.47 -0.31 -1.54
N PRO A 174 10.49 0.19 -2.80
CA PRO A 174 10.63 1.59 -3.24
C PRO A 174 9.56 2.51 -2.66
N ASN A 175 9.95 3.72 -2.23
CA ASN A 175 9.01 4.66 -1.62
C ASN A 175 8.08 5.31 -2.67
N ASN A 176 6.81 5.36 -2.36
CA ASN A 176 5.85 6.19 -3.09
C ASN A 176 5.63 7.51 -2.31
N PRO A 177 5.93 8.72 -2.86
CA PRO A 177 6.10 9.00 -4.30
C PRO A 177 7.55 9.16 -4.77
N THR A 178 8.57 9.06 -3.92
CA THR A 178 9.94 9.49 -4.23
C THR A 178 10.72 8.49 -5.11
N GLY A 179 10.32 7.22 -5.09
CA GLY A 179 11.04 6.13 -5.77
C GLY A 179 12.34 5.72 -5.07
N SER A 180 12.67 6.30 -3.91
CA SER A 180 13.88 5.93 -3.15
C SER A 180 13.79 4.49 -2.66
N VAL A 181 14.92 3.79 -2.72
CA VAL A 181 15.04 2.39 -2.29
C VAL A 181 16.01 2.33 -1.13
N MET A 182 15.58 1.71 -0.04
CA MET A 182 16.46 1.46 1.11
C MET A 182 17.50 0.39 0.76
N THR A 183 18.75 0.66 1.13
CA THR A 183 19.82 -0.33 1.07
C THR A 183 19.62 -1.42 2.12
N LYS A 184 20.38 -2.52 1.98
CA LYS A 184 20.37 -3.58 2.99
C LYS A 184 20.89 -3.09 4.36
N GLU A 185 21.86 -2.18 4.33
CA GLU A 185 22.44 -1.55 5.53
C GLU A 185 21.39 -0.69 6.24
N GLU A 186 20.69 0.17 5.49
CA GLU A 186 19.60 1.00 6.02
C GLU A 186 18.48 0.13 6.60
N SER A 187 18.04 -0.89 5.85
CA SER A 187 17.01 -1.82 6.34
C SER A 187 17.45 -2.55 7.62
N THR A 188 18.74 -2.94 7.72
CA THR A 188 19.30 -3.55 8.92
C THR A 188 19.29 -2.58 10.10
N LEU A 189 19.52 -1.29 9.85
CA LEU A 189 19.46 -0.27 10.88
C LEU A 189 18.06 -0.15 11.49
N TRP A 190 17.04 -0.16 10.63
CA TRP A 190 15.65 -0.14 11.07
C TRP A 190 15.26 -1.38 11.87
N LEU A 191 15.68 -2.58 11.43
CA LEU A 191 15.45 -3.82 12.17
C LEU A 191 16.11 -3.86 13.55
N ARG A 192 17.26 -3.17 13.72
CA ARG A 192 17.91 -3.05 15.02
C ARG A 192 17.29 -2.01 15.92
N TYR A 193 16.60 -1.05 15.34
CA TYR A 193 15.87 -0.02 16.09
C TYR A 193 14.57 -0.58 16.67
N ALA A 194 13.86 -1.46 15.93
CA ALA A 194 12.64 -2.11 16.36
C ALA A 194 12.92 -3.20 17.40
#